data_b9e7840a40e824caee87244ad5330f9e
#
_entry.id   b9e7840a40e824caee87244ad5330f9e
#
_cell.length_a   1.000
_cell.length_b   1.000
_cell.length_c   1.000
_cell.angle_alpha   90.00
_cell.angle_beta   90.00
_cell.angle_gamma   90.00
#
_symmetry.space_group_name_H-M   'P 1'
#
loop_
_entity.id
_entity.type
_entity.pdbx_description
1 polymer ?
#
loop_
_entity_poly.entity_id
_entity_poly.type
_entity_poly.pdbx_seq_one_letter_code
_entity_poly.pdbx_strand_id
1 'polypeptide(L)'
;MKKTLAAVAVLGAFAGSAVAADVTLYGLVDYSLNYQHLDSDVPTQDATDSTQLRSGANSGSRFGLKGTEDLGNGVKVGFVLENGFAADSGALGNSSRLFDRESQLFVEGSFGRVAFGRFDQLASSLGSYGLLGVTGPFSTGWGDATGGLKFVSANGFGRYDNAVTYVTPSFGGLTIYAQYTTKKDDKAAGVENESSTDRAYGIGAKFVGAGLTLVGVVDSTNYQSFGEGAVSKDMDDALTVTIGGNYDFQVAKVYFGGQYFKNAKKVGANYAGVGKFVGGYDATAYNGADGFGLGLGVGVPAFGGTAAAYLGYMDADSVDNDAAGNDASVKRYTATVGYSYSFSKRTSMYTSLGYTKDKVERKTLQDVEPSSVEFLLGMIHKF
;
A
#
# COMPACT_ATOMS: atom_id res chain seq x y z
N MET A 1 15.42 -11.66 -25.68
CA MET A 1 16.54 -12.58 -25.41
C MET A 1 17.80 -11.94 -24.84
N LYS A 2 18.26 -10.74 -25.21
CA LYS A 2 19.48 -10.12 -24.63
C LYS A 2 19.31 -9.64 -23.18
N LYS A 3 18.10 -9.31 -22.72
CA LYS A 3 17.83 -8.81 -21.36
C LYS A 3 17.72 -9.93 -20.30
N THR A 4 17.34 -11.14 -20.71
CA THR A 4 17.24 -12.32 -19.82
C THR A 4 18.61 -12.93 -19.51
N LEU A 5 19.55 -12.86 -20.45
CA LEU A 5 20.92 -13.31 -20.21
C LEU A 5 21.69 -12.42 -19.22
N ALA A 6 21.37 -11.13 -19.17
CA ALA A 6 21.99 -10.20 -18.22
C ALA A 6 21.58 -10.51 -16.77
N ALA A 7 20.32 -10.90 -16.51
CA ALA A 7 19.86 -11.25 -15.18
C ALA A 7 20.52 -12.55 -14.66
N VAL A 8 20.73 -13.54 -15.51
CA VAL A 8 21.40 -14.81 -15.15
C VAL A 8 22.91 -14.59 -14.95
N ALA A 9 23.54 -13.71 -15.75
CA ALA A 9 24.96 -13.40 -15.60
C ALA A 9 25.26 -12.63 -14.30
N VAL A 10 24.34 -11.78 -13.84
CA VAL A 10 24.46 -11.08 -12.56
C VAL A 10 24.35 -12.06 -11.38
N LEU A 11 23.45 -13.04 -11.43
CA LEU A 11 23.35 -14.10 -10.42
C LEU A 11 24.61 -15.00 -10.38
N GLY A 12 25.26 -15.26 -11.50
CA GLY A 12 26.48 -16.04 -11.59
C GLY A 12 27.75 -15.31 -11.10
N ALA A 13 27.78 -13.99 -11.21
CA ALA A 13 28.93 -13.17 -10.76
C ALA A 13 29.02 -13.05 -9.22
N PHE A 14 27.90 -13.22 -8.52
CA PHE A 14 27.88 -13.20 -7.04
C PHE A 14 28.24 -14.54 -6.40
N ALA A 15 28.45 -15.61 -7.18
CA ALA A 15 28.83 -16.93 -6.67
C ALA A 15 30.35 -17.11 -6.46
N GLY A 16 31.18 -16.10 -6.77
CA GLY A 16 32.63 -16.15 -6.70
C GLY A 16 33.21 -15.24 -5.61
N SER A 17 33.56 -15.82 -4.47
CA SER A 17 34.46 -15.29 -3.43
C SER A 17 34.16 -13.86 -2.91
N ALA A 18 33.27 -13.75 -1.97
CA ALA A 18 33.39 -12.71 -0.96
C ALA A 18 33.19 -13.34 0.43
N VAL A 19 34.22 -13.38 1.19
CA VAL A 19 34.11 -13.36 2.64
C VAL A 19 33.56 -11.99 2.94
N ALA A 20 32.24 -11.88 3.11
CA ALA A 20 31.66 -10.76 3.80
C ALA A 20 30.17 -10.58 3.62
N ALA A 21 29.42 -10.47 2.73
CA ALA A 21 27.99 -10.20 2.85
C ALA A 21 27.19 -11.51 2.77
N ASP A 22 26.47 -11.85 3.82
CA ASP A 22 25.47 -12.91 3.75
C ASP A 22 24.32 -12.45 2.81
N VAL A 23 24.49 -12.72 1.50
CA VAL A 23 23.45 -12.43 0.51
C VAL A 23 22.40 -13.52 0.55
N THR A 24 21.19 -13.15 0.89
CA THR A 24 20.03 -14.04 0.94
C THR A 24 19.13 -13.79 -0.27
N LEU A 25 18.86 -14.83 -1.04
CA LEU A 25 17.73 -14.88 -1.99
C LEU A 25 16.46 -15.23 -1.20
N TYR A 26 15.41 -14.47 -1.39
CA TYR A 26 14.13 -14.71 -0.73
C TYR A 26 12.98 -14.37 -1.67
N GLY A 27 11.79 -14.84 -1.32
CA GLY A 27 10.61 -14.50 -2.09
C GLY A 27 9.34 -15.20 -1.61
N LEU A 28 8.28 -14.97 -2.36
CA LEU A 28 7.02 -15.70 -2.21
C LEU A 28 6.25 -15.73 -3.53
N VAL A 29 5.44 -16.75 -3.65
CA VAL A 29 4.41 -16.90 -4.69
C VAL A 29 3.05 -16.91 -4.00
N ASP A 30 2.14 -16.06 -4.45
CA ASP A 30 0.76 -15.99 -4.01
C ASP A 30 -0.15 -16.18 -5.22
N TYR A 31 -0.97 -17.21 -5.17
CA TYR A 31 -1.98 -17.54 -6.17
C TYR A 31 -3.36 -17.62 -5.54
N SER A 32 -4.36 -17.06 -6.20
CA SER A 32 -5.75 -17.17 -5.77
C SER A 32 -6.71 -17.39 -6.93
N LEU A 33 -7.79 -18.12 -6.65
CA LEU A 33 -9.04 -18.03 -7.39
C LEU A 33 -9.76 -16.78 -6.86
N ASN A 34 -10.10 -15.87 -7.77
CA ASN A 34 -10.86 -14.66 -7.50
C ASN A 34 -12.17 -14.74 -8.27
N TYR A 35 -13.29 -14.56 -7.57
CA TYR A 35 -14.58 -14.26 -8.17
C TYR A 35 -14.97 -12.86 -7.75
N GLN A 36 -15.45 -12.05 -8.69
CA GLN A 36 -15.92 -10.71 -8.43
C GLN A 36 -17.22 -10.45 -9.19
N HIS A 37 -18.23 -9.97 -8.46
CA HIS A 37 -19.41 -9.32 -9.00
C HIS A 37 -19.26 -7.82 -8.82
N LEU A 38 -19.42 -7.08 -9.90
CA LEU A 38 -19.30 -5.62 -9.93
C LEU A 38 -20.53 -5.02 -10.57
N ASP A 39 -21.21 -4.15 -9.84
CA ASP A 39 -22.29 -3.30 -10.32
C ASP A 39 -21.83 -1.83 -10.29
N SER A 40 -21.83 -1.19 -11.44
CA SER A 40 -21.42 0.21 -11.57
C SER A 40 -22.54 1.20 -11.23
N ASP A 41 -23.78 0.72 -11.16
CA ASP A 41 -24.99 1.55 -11.04
C ASP A 41 -25.10 2.64 -12.12
N VAL A 42 -24.50 2.38 -13.30
CA VAL A 42 -24.59 3.27 -14.46
C VAL A 42 -25.62 2.69 -15.43
N PRO A 43 -26.70 3.42 -15.80
CA PRO A 43 -27.82 2.88 -16.60
C PRO A 43 -27.44 2.27 -17.95
N THR A 44 -26.26 2.59 -18.47
CA THR A 44 -25.73 2.07 -19.74
C THR A 44 -24.74 0.92 -19.60
N GLN A 45 -24.52 0.44 -18.39
CA GLN A 45 -23.54 -0.62 -18.09
C GLN A 45 -24.20 -1.69 -17.21
N ASP A 46 -24.30 -2.89 -17.75
CA ASP A 46 -24.77 -4.04 -16.97
C ASP A 46 -23.73 -4.43 -15.89
N ALA A 47 -24.23 -5.03 -14.80
CA ALA A 47 -23.36 -5.65 -13.81
C ALA A 47 -22.50 -6.75 -14.45
N THR A 48 -21.27 -6.90 -13.97
CA THR A 48 -20.30 -7.85 -14.53
C THR A 48 -19.86 -8.87 -13.49
N ASP A 49 -19.77 -10.12 -13.94
CA ASP A 49 -19.20 -11.22 -13.18
C ASP A 49 -17.87 -11.63 -13.79
N SER A 50 -16.86 -11.79 -12.95
CA SER A 50 -15.54 -12.27 -13.40
C SER A 50 -15.02 -13.36 -12.49
N THR A 51 -14.40 -14.37 -13.10
CA THR A 51 -13.66 -15.41 -12.38
C THR A 51 -12.27 -15.52 -13.01
N GLN A 52 -11.24 -15.40 -12.19
CA GLN A 52 -9.86 -15.40 -12.69
C GLN A 52 -8.91 -16.06 -11.69
N LEU A 53 -7.83 -16.64 -12.21
CA LEU A 53 -6.64 -16.91 -11.41
C LEU A 53 -5.86 -15.61 -11.26
N ARG A 54 -5.52 -15.25 -10.04
CA ARG A 54 -4.89 -13.98 -9.72
C ARG A 54 -3.60 -14.19 -8.96
N SER A 55 -2.57 -13.46 -9.36
CA SER A 55 -1.32 -13.36 -8.62
C SER A 55 -1.40 -12.27 -7.55
N GLY A 56 -0.96 -12.60 -6.33
CA GLY A 56 -0.69 -11.57 -5.32
C GLY A 56 -1.92 -10.91 -4.70
N ALA A 57 -3.07 -11.59 -4.63
CA ALA A 57 -4.29 -11.01 -4.06
C ALA A 57 -4.13 -10.64 -2.57
N ASN A 58 -3.44 -11.46 -1.78
CA ASN A 58 -3.09 -11.17 -0.40
C ASN A 58 -1.71 -10.50 -0.30
N SER A 59 -0.71 -11.08 -0.96
CA SER A 59 0.68 -10.64 -0.88
C SER A 59 1.34 -10.70 -2.25
N GLY A 60 1.67 -9.55 -2.84
CA GLY A 60 2.27 -9.51 -4.17
C GLY A 60 3.42 -10.49 -4.33
N SER A 61 3.33 -11.37 -5.34
CA SER A 61 4.38 -12.33 -5.68
C SER A 61 5.67 -11.61 -6.01
N ARG A 62 6.80 -12.09 -5.45
CA ARG A 62 8.07 -11.38 -5.49
C ARG A 62 9.25 -12.28 -5.27
N PHE A 63 10.41 -11.83 -5.72
CA PHE A 63 11.71 -12.34 -5.30
C PHE A 63 12.65 -11.17 -5.03
N GLY A 64 13.65 -11.37 -4.21
CA GLY A 64 14.61 -10.32 -3.87
C GLY A 64 15.93 -10.86 -3.37
N LEU A 65 16.90 -9.97 -3.37
CA LEU A 65 18.22 -10.15 -2.79
C LEU A 65 18.37 -9.15 -1.65
N LYS A 66 18.88 -9.59 -0.53
CA LYS A 66 19.27 -8.73 0.59
C LYS A 66 20.58 -9.17 1.17
N GLY A 67 21.36 -8.23 1.65
CA GLY A 67 22.65 -8.53 2.27
C GLY A 67 23.04 -7.44 3.27
N THR A 68 23.91 -7.81 4.20
CA THR A 68 24.50 -6.88 5.17
C THR A 68 25.96 -7.20 5.37
N GLU A 69 26.77 -6.16 5.56
CA GLU A 69 28.18 -6.22 5.91
C GLU A 69 28.38 -5.49 7.25
N ASP A 70 29.12 -6.12 8.17
CA ASP A 70 29.49 -5.51 9.44
C ASP A 70 30.79 -4.71 9.23
N LEU A 71 30.73 -3.39 9.42
CA LEU A 71 31.88 -2.48 9.30
C LEU A 71 32.66 -2.35 10.60
N GLY A 72 32.29 -3.10 11.64
CA GLY A 72 32.85 -2.97 12.98
C GLY A 72 32.18 -1.87 13.81
N ASN A 73 32.51 -1.83 15.09
CA ASN A 73 31.96 -0.86 16.05
C ASN A 73 30.42 -0.78 16.11
N GLY A 74 29.74 -1.87 15.74
CA GLY A 74 28.28 -1.94 15.71
C GLY A 74 27.63 -1.21 14.53
N VAL A 75 28.41 -0.83 13.51
CA VAL A 75 27.91 -0.22 12.28
C VAL A 75 27.82 -1.28 11.19
N LYS A 76 26.68 -1.32 10.50
CA LYS A 76 26.45 -2.19 9.35
C LYS A 76 26.00 -1.38 8.15
N VAL A 77 26.40 -1.82 6.96
CA VAL A 77 25.83 -1.40 5.69
C VAL A 77 25.05 -2.56 5.09
N GLY A 78 23.95 -2.28 4.42
CA GLY A 78 23.17 -3.34 3.76
C GLY A 78 22.32 -2.83 2.62
N PHE A 79 21.79 -3.76 1.87
CA PHE A 79 20.92 -3.48 0.71
C PHE A 79 19.70 -4.40 0.69
N VAL A 80 18.65 -3.93 0.02
CA VAL A 80 17.49 -4.74 -0.39
C VAL A 80 17.15 -4.41 -1.83
N LEU A 81 17.05 -5.44 -2.68
CA LEU A 81 16.63 -5.34 -4.07
C LEU A 81 15.48 -6.33 -4.27
N GLU A 82 14.25 -5.84 -4.48
CA GLU A 82 13.04 -6.66 -4.57
C GLU A 82 12.28 -6.39 -5.85
N ASN A 83 12.01 -7.46 -6.62
CA ASN A 83 11.20 -7.44 -7.82
C ASN A 83 9.83 -8.06 -7.56
N GLY A 84 8.78 -7.43 -8.06
CA GLY A 84 7.45 -8.01 -8.15
C GLY A 84 7.22 -8.72 -9.48
N PHE A 85 6.44 -9.79 -9.48
CA PHE A 85 6.05 -10.48 -10.70
C PHE A 85 4.61 -10.98 -10.63
N ALA A 86 4.00 -11.14 -11.80
CA ALA A 86 2.71 -11.79 -11.97
C ALA A 86 2.93 -13.30 -12.08
N ALA A 87 2.58 -14.05 -11.04
CA ALA A 87 2.82 -15.48 -10.99
C ALA A 87 1.95 -16.27 -12.00
N ASP A 88 0.79 -15.72 -12.38
CA ASP A 88 -0.15 -16.27 -13.36
C ASP A 88 0.35 -16.20 -14.80
N SER A 89 1.19 -15.24 -15.13
CA SER A 89 1.69 -15.01 -16.51
C SER A 89 3.21 -15.04 -16.63
N GLY A 90 3.94 -15.00 -15.50
CA GLY A 90 5.41 -14.88 -15.49
C GLY A 90 5.92 -13.47 -15.86
N ALA A 91 5.05 -12.49 -16.03
CA ALA A 91 5.43 -11.14 -16.37
C ALA A 91 6.04 -10.40 -15.18
N LEU A 92 6.87 -9.38 -15.44
CA LEU A 92 7.32 -8.45 -14.41
C LEU A 92 6.13 -7.69 -13.82
N GLY A 93 6.09 -7.48 -12.51
CA GLY A 93 5.07 -6.69 -11.83
C GLY A 93 5.01 -5.24 -12.33
N ASN A 94 6.15 -4.71 -12.76
CA ASN A 94 6.27 -3.44 -13.47
C ASN A 94 7.25 -3.61 -14.64
N SER A 95 6.76 -3.56 -15.88
CA SER A 95 7.55 -3.82 -17.09
C SER A 95 8.71 -2.86 -17.31
N SER A 96 8.71 -1.72 -16.62
CA SER A 96 9.68 -0.65 -16.78
C SER A 96 10.67 -0.51 -15.62
N ARG A 97 10.57 -1.37 -14.57
CA ARG A 97 11.45 -1.37 -13.39
C ARG A 97 11.83 -2.79 -13.02
N LEU A 98 13.14 -3.08 -12.94
CA LEU A 98 13.62 -4.39 -12.50
C LEU A 98 13.34 -4.61 -11.01
N PHE A 99 13.61 -3.61 -10.18
CA PHE A 99 13.35 -3.64 -8.74
C PHE A 99 12.24 -2.63 -8.40
N ASP A 100 11.01 -2.99 -8.80
CA ASP A 100 9.84 -2.11 -8.68
C ASP A 100 9.34 -1.99 -7.24
N ARG A 101 9.67 -2.95 -6.37
CA ARG A 101 9.20 -3.01 -4.99
C ARG A 101 10.15 -2.31 -4.03
N GLU A 102 11.40 -2.73 -3.97
CA GLU A 102 12.44 -2.08 -3.20
C GLU A 102 13.77 -2.08 -3.95
N SER A 103 14.49 -0.97 -3.87
CA SER A 103 15.87 -0.83 -4.34
C SER A 103 16.55 0.16 -3.40
N GLN A 104 17.18 -0.34 -2.33
CA GLN A 104 17.73 0.50 -1.27
C GLN A 104 19.10 0.06 -0.82
N LEU A 105 19.89 1.06 -0.41
CA LEU A 105 21.09 0.94 0.41
C LEU A 105 20.78 1.56 1.77
N PHE A 106 21.25 0.95 2.85
CA PHE A 106 21.11 1.52 4.19
C PHE A 106 22.37 1.37 5.03
N VAL A 107 22.51 2.25 6.00
CA VAL A 107 23.50 2.16 7.08
C VAL A 107 22.74 2.13 8.40
N GLU A 108 23.13 1.22 9.30
CA GLU A 108 22.52 1.09 10.62
C GLU A 108 23.55 0.91 11.72
N GLY A 109 23.19 1.32 12.93
CA GLY A 109 24.03 1.23 14.11
C GLY A 109 23.28 1.65 15.38
N SER A 110 24.01 1.97 16.43
CA SER A 110 23.42 2.51 17.68
C SER A 110 22.64 3.81 17.47
N PHE A 111 22.91 4.53 16.40
CA PHE A 111 22.20 5.75 16.00
C PHE A 111 20.84 5.48 15.29
N GLY A 112 20.52 4.23 14.99
CA GLY A 112 19.36 3.86 14.18
C GLY A 112 19.74 3.46 12.76
N ARG A 113 18.83 3.67 11.80
CA ARG A 113 19.02 3.33 10.37
C ARG A 113 18.74 4.55 9.50
N VAL A 114 19.60 4.77 8.52
CA VAL A 114 19.39 5.68 7.40
C VAL A 114 19.38 4.87 6.12
N ALA A 115 18.35 5.00 5.30
CA ALA A 115 18.20 4.30 4.03
C ALA A 115 17.98 5.28 2.88
N PHE A 116 18.46 4.91 1.69
CA PHE A 116 18.38 5.69 0.46
C PHE A 116 17.88 4.82 -0.68
N GLY A 117 17.04 5.37 -1.55
CA GLY A 117 16.62 4.70 -2.78
C GLY A 117 15.10 4.64 -2.98
N ARG A 118 14.61 3.50 -3.48
CA ARG A 118 13.19 3.24 -3.69
C ARG A 118 12.67 2.28 -2.63
N PHE A 119 11.63 2.70 -1.95
CA PHE A 119 10.91 1.90 -0.95
C PHE A 119 9.52 2.48 -0.67
N ASP A 120 8.78 1.81 0.22
CA ASP A 120 7.42 2.20 0.58
C ASP A 120 7.37 3.48 1.41
N GLN A 121 6.28 4.20 1.23
CA GLN A 121 5.93 5.32 2.09
C GLN A 121 5.48 4.83 3.48
N LEU A 122 5.64 5.68 4.50
CA LEU A 122 5.27 5.33 5.87
C LEU A 122 3.78 5.02 6.01
N ALA A 123 2.92 5.76 5.30
CA ALA A 123 1.47 5.53 5.24
C ALA A 123 1.11 4.37 4.30
N SER A 124 1.80 3.23 4.41
CA SER A 124 1.51 2.01 3.67
C SER A 124 1.66 0.77 4.56
N SER A 125 1.32 -0.40 4.02
CA SER A 125 1.59 -1.70 4.65
C SER A 125 2.70 -2.47 3.94
N LEU A 126 3.39 -1.85 3.02
CA LEU A 126 4.30 -2.49 2.09
C LEU A 126 5.74 -2.39 2.58
N GLY A 127 6.58 -3.33 2.14
CA GLY A 127 8.02 -3.30 2.24
C GLY A 127 8.59 -3.10 3.64
N SER A 128 9.74 -2.42 3.68
CA SER A 128 10.56 -2.27 4.90
C SER A 128 10.08 -1.18 5.86
N TYR A 129 9.36 -0.15 5.38
CA TYR A 129 9.05 1.05 6.17
C TYR A 129 7.56 1.35 6.34
N GLY A 130 6.66 0.62 5.64
CA GLY A 130 5.22 0.80 5.78
C GLY A 130 4.72 0.43 7.18
N LEU A 131 3.99 1.34 7.83
CA LEU A 131 3.57 1.19 9.22
C LEU A 131 2.15 0.65 9.38
N LEU A 132 1.31 0.76 8.35
CA LEU A 132 -0.14 0.55 8.47
C LEU A 132 -0.59 -0.92 8.38
N GLY A 133 0.32 -1.87 8.17
CA GLY A 133 -0.02 -3.30 8.12
C GLY A 133 -0.62 -3.87 9.41
N VAL A 134 -0.53 -3.13 10.51
CA VAL A 134 -1.05 -3.49 11.84
C VAL A 134 -2.46 -2.96 12.12
N THR A 135 -3.10 -2.27 11.15
CA THR A 135 -4.38 -1.60 11.33
C THR A 135 -5.60 -2.45 10.97
N GLY A 136 -5.38 -3.67 10.49
CA GLY A 136 -6.46 -4.58 10.13
C GLY A 136 -6.01 -6.04 10.09
N PRO A 137 -6.93 -7.00 10.26
CA PRO A 137 -6.61 -8.42 10.20
C PRO A 137 -6.27 -8.89 8.77
N PHE A 138 -6.70 -8.14 7.76
CA PHE A 138 -6.34 -8.30 6.35
C PHE A 138 -5.19 -7.34 5.95
N SER A 139 -4.33 -6.95 6.92
CA SER A 139 -3.36 -5.87 6.76
C SER A 139 -4.10 -4.56 6.37
N THR A 140 -3.78 -3.94 5.25
CA THR A 140 -4.52 -2.77 4.75
C THR A 140 -5.59 -3.12 3.72
N GLY A 141 -5.79 -4.40 3.45
CA GLY A 141 -6.78 -4.96 2.51
C GLY A 141 -6.15 -5.91 1.48
N TRP A 142 -6.91 -6.92 1.08
CA TRP A 142 -6.55 -7.87 0.02
C TRP A 142 -7.36 -7.58 -1.25
N GLY A 143 -6.98 -8.14 -2.37
CA GLY A 143 -7.75 -8.04 -3.61
C GLY A 143 -8.19 -6.62 -3.97
N ASP A 144 -9.39 -6.54 -4.52
CA ASP A 144 -9.99 -5.29 -4.99
C ASP A 144 -11.19 -4.82 -4.13
N ALA A 145 -11.84 -5.72 -3.38
CA ALA A 145 -12.97 -5.38 -2.50
C ALA A 145 -12.88 -6.01 -1.11
N THR A 146 -11.82 -6.79 -0.80
CA THR A 146 -11.58 -7.31 0.55
C THR A 146 -11.00 -6.23 1.43
N GLY A 147 -11.81 -5.67 2.30
CA GLY A 147 -11.62 -4.43 3.03
C GLY A 147 -10.37 -4.37 3.90
N GLY A 148 -9.94 -3.18 4.10
CA GLY A 148 -8.84 -2.74 4.92
C GLY A 148 -8.66 -1.23 4.79
N LEU A 149 -7.75 -0.64 5.53
CA LEU A 149 -7.61 0.81 5.61
C LEU A 149 -7.36 1.47 4.24
N LYS A 150 -6.69 0.78 3.29
CA LYS A 150 -6.46 1.32 1.93
C LYS A 150 -7.75 1.63 1.16
N PHE A 151 -8.86 0.98 1.50
CA PHE A 151 -10.14 1.20 0.83
C PHE A 151 -10.88 2.42 1.35
N VAL A 152 -10.55 2.88 2.55
CA VAL A 152 -11.21 3.99 3.25
C VAL A 152 -10.24 5.12 3.61
N SER A 153 -9.20 5.31 2.82
CA SER A 153 -8.15 6.30 3.05
C SER A 153 -7.70 6.93 1.74
N ALA A 154 -6.84 7.94 1.82
CA ALA A 154 -6.38 8.70 0.66
C ALA A 154 -4.85 8.75 0.57
N ASN A 155 -4.32 8.98 -0.63
CA ASN A 155 -2.93 9.27 -0.98
C ASN A 155 -1.85 8.32 -0.43
N GLY A 156 -2.23 7.23 0.23
CA GLY A 156 -1.35 6.24 0.83
C GLY A 156 -1.01 5.07 -0.08
N PHE A 157 -0.29 4.07 0.50
CA PHE A 157 -0.11 2.71 -0.03
C PHE A 157 0.76 2.59 -1.30
N GLY A 158 1.63 3.57 -1.53
CA GLY A 158 2.58 3.59 -2.64
C GLY A 158 4.03 3.40 -2.22
N ARG A 159 4.91 3.61 -3.18
CA ARG A 159 6.36 3.66 -3.02
C ARG A 159 6.89 4.96 -3.57
N TYR A 160 7.96 5.44 -2.96
CA TYR A 160 8.69 6.62 -3.38
C TYR A 160 10.00 6.23 -4.05
N ASP A 161 10.33 6.90 -5.15
CA ASP A 161 11.69 6.96 -5.70
C ASP A 161 12.48 8.07 -4.98
N ASN A 162 13.79 8.08 -5.14
CA ASN A 162 14.68 9.16 -4.68
C ASN A 162 14.41 9.54 -3.21
N ALA A 163 14.19 8.54 -2.38
CA ALA A 163 13.76 8.72 -1.00
C ALA A 163 14.89 8.49 0.00
N VAL A 164 14.80 9.20 1.12
CA VAL A 164 15.62 9.01 2.31
C VAL A 164 14.69 8.71 3.47
N THR A 165 15.01 7.67 4.25
CA THR A 165 14.26 7.34 5.47
C THR A 165 15.23 7.18 6.62
N TYR A 166 14.93 7.84 7.75
CA TYR A 166 15.58 7.62 9.02
C TYR A 166 14.66 6.88 9.98
N VAL A 167 15.20 5.89 10.69
CA VAL A 167 14.50 5.11 11.71
C VAL A 167 15.34 5.13 12.98
N THR A 168 14.78 5.61 14.09
CA THR A 168 15.47 5.62 15.39
C THR A 168 15.68 4.19 15.90
N PRO A 169 16.63 3.98 16.82
CA PRO A 169 16.57 2.81 17.69
C PRO A 169 15.25 2.78 18.45
N SER A 170 14.81 1.59 18.87
CA SER A 170 13.65 1.49 19.74
C SER A 170 14.00 1.88 21.17
N PHE A 171 13.20 2.74 21.78
CA PHE A 171 13.36 3.16 23.19
C PHE A 171 12.02 2.99 23.92
N GLY A 172 11.99 2.08 24.87
CA GLY A 172 10.75 1.76 25.62
C GLY A 172 9.60 1.24 24.72
N GLY A 173 9.92 0.56 23.61
CA GLY A 173 8.95 0.07 22.63
C GLY A 173 8.54 1.10 21.56
N LEU A 174 8.97 2.37 21.68
CA LEU A 174 8.72 3.42 20.70
C LEU A 174 9.84 3.48 19.65
N THR A 175 9.47 3.55 18.39
CA THR A 175 10.35 3.80 17.24
C THR A 175 9.77 4.95 16.42
N ILE A 176 10.61 5.91 16.02
CA ILE A 176 10.23 7.06 15.21
C ILE A 176 10.84 6.92 13.83
N TYR A 177 10.10 7.38 12.82
CA TYR A 177 10.46 7.35 11.41
C TYR A 177 10.35 8.74 10.83
N ALA A 178 11.31 9.13 10.00
CA ALA A 178 11.24 10.34 9.19
C ALA A 178 11.58 9.98 7.75
N GLN A 179 10.79 10.47 6.80
CA GLN A 179 10.95 10.14 5.38
C GLN A 179 10.80 11.39 4.53
N TYR A 180 11.64 11.50 3.50
CA TYR A 180 11.58 12.54 2.49
C TYR A 180 11.85 11.94 1.11
N THR A 181 11.15 12.43 0.08
CA THR A 181 11.48 12.13 -1.31
C THR A 181 11.58 13.41 -2.13
N THR A 182 12.63 13.51 -2.90
CA THR A 182 12.92 14.62 -3.80
C THR A 182 12.13 14.56 -5.11
N LYS A 183 11.66 13.34 -5.48
CA LYS A 183 10.82 13.08 -6.64
C LYS A 183 10.09 11.74 -6.44
N LYS A 184 8.78 11.78 -6.22
CA LYS A 184 7.98 10.59 -5.89
C LYS A 184 8.01 9.49 -6.94
N ASP A 185 8.04 9.86 -8.21
CA ASP A 185 8.16 8.95 -9.34
C ASP A 185 9.22 9.45 -10.31
N ASP A 186 10.33 8.75 -10.39
CA ASP A 186 11.45 9.12 -11.26
C ASP A 186 11.11 9.09 -12.76
N LYS A 187 10.05 8.37 -13.12
CA LYS A 187 9.53 8.31 -14.49
C LYS A 187 8.62 9.47 -14.86
N ALA A 188 8.09 10.18 -13.88
CA ALA A 188 7.33 11.38 -14.14
C ALA A 188 8.25 12.46 -14.75
N ALA A 189 7.68 13.33 -15.57
CA ALA A 189 8.39 14.51 -16.07
C ALA A 189 8.82 15.41 -14.89
N GLY A 190 9.73 16.35 -15.19
CA GLY A 190 10.20 17.33 -14.23
C GLY A 190 11.55 16.99 -13.59
N VAL A 191 12.15 18.02 -13.00
CA VAL A 191 13.49 17.97 -12.41
C VAL A 191 13.38 17.64 -10.93
N GLU A 192 14.27 16.77 -10.46
CA GLU A 192 14.32 16.34 -9.08
C GLU A 192 14.52 17.52 -8.12
N ASN A 193 13.80 17.52 -7.01
CA ASN A 193 13.78 18.57 -5.98
C ASN A 193 13.31 19.97 -6.45
N GLU A 194 12.62 20.03 -7.57
CA GLU A 194 12.00 21.26 -8.07
C GLU A 194 10.46 21.15 -8.02
N SER A 195 9.78 22.29 -8.18
CA SER A 195 8.31 22.33 -8.22
C SER A 195 7.73 21.81 -9.55
N SER A 196 8.58 21.34 -10.46
CA SER A 196 8.20 20.59 -11.66
C SER A 196 7.93 19.10 -11.40
N THR A 197 8.01 18.64 -10.14
CA THR A 197 7.74 17.24 -9.76
C THR A 197 7.09 17.13 -8.38
N ASP A 198 6.30 16.06 -8.16
CA ASP A 198 5.74 15.74 -6.84
C ASP A 198 6.87 15.34 -5.88
N ARG A 199 6.89 15.98 -4.70
CA ARG A 199 7.77 15.67 -3.55
C ARG A 199 6.93 15.30 -2.36
N ALA A 200 7.47 14.56 -1.41
CA ALA A 200 6.72 14.22 -0.20
C ALA A 200 7.63 14.10 1.01
N TYR A 201 7.07 14.34 2.18
CA TYR A 201 7.71 14.12 3.47
C TYR A 201 6.71 13.56 4.45
N GLY A 202 7.21 12.79 5.42
CA GLY A 202 6.40 12.20 6.46
C GLY A 202 7.18 11.92 7.73
N ILE A 203 6.44 11.92 8.83
CA ILE A 203 6.92 11.47 10.14
C ILE A 203 5.96 10.39 10.61
N GLY A 204 6.52 9.28 11.09
CA GLY A 204 5.78 8.18 11.67
C GLY A 204 6.30 7.79 13.04
N ALA A 205 5.44 7.18 13.83
CA ALA A 205 5.79 6.56 15.10
C ALA A 205 5.13 5.20 15.22
N LYS A 206 5.84 4.23 15.81
CA LYS A 206 5.33 2.91 16.14
C LYS A 206 5.67 2.58 17.57
N PHE A 207 4.68 2.21 18.35
CA PHE A 207 4.84 1.68 19.70
C PHE A 207 4.43 0.20 19.75
N VAL A 208 5.24 -0.61 20.42
CA VAL A 208 4.94 -2.02 20.66
C VAL A 208 5.24 -2.34 22.14
N GLY A 209 4.22 -2.75 22.87
CA GLY A 209 4.38 -3.14 24.28
C GLY A 209 3.08 -3.62 24.91
N ALA A 210 3.17 -4.55 25.85
CA ALA A 210 2.03 -5.05 26.65
C ALA A 210 0.79 -5.49 25.82
N GLY A 211 1.03 -6.19 24.70
CA GLY A 211 -0.05 -6.63 23.81
C GLY A 211 -0.57 -5.55 22.86
N LEU A 212 -0.15 -4.30 23.02
CA LEU A 212 -0.55 -3.15 22.23
C LEU A 212 0.47 -2.88 21.11
N THR A 213 -0.01 -2.65 19.90
CA THR A 213 0.76 -2.05 18.81
C THR A 213 0.00 -0.81 18.34
N LEU A 214 0.65 0.36 18.39
CA LEU A 214 0.12 1.61 17.89
C LEU A 214 1.02 2.16 16.79
N VAL A 215 0.42 2.80 15.80
CA VAL A 215 1.10 3.55 14.74
C VAL A 215 0.42 4.88 14.51
N GLY A 216 1.22 5.89 14.23
CA GLY A 216 0.76 7.19 13.77
C GLY A 216 1.66 7.67 12.65
N VAL A 217 1.09 8.26 11.60
CA VAL A 217 1.80 8.83 10.46
C VAL A 217 1.17 10.16 10.11
N VAL A 218 2.01 11.17 9.94
CA VAL A 218 1.64 12.45 9.32
C VAL A 218 2.51 12.58 8.08
N ASP A 219 1.90 12.71 6.93
CA ASP A 219 2.61 12.92 5.67
C ASP A 219 1.96 14.00 4.81
N SER A 220 2.75 14.63 3.99
CA SER A 220 2.34 15.65 3.02
C SER A 220 2.97 15.38 1.68
N THR A 221 2.23 15.70 0.63
CA THR A 221 2.73 15.71 -0.75
C THR A 221 2.67 17.13 -1.30
N ASN A 222 3.85 17.68 -1.61
CA ASN A 222 3.95 18.90 -2.41
C ASN A 222 3.72 18.53 -3.86
N TYR A 223 2.60 18.96 -4.41
CA TYR A 223 2.26 18.67 -5.79
C TYR A 223 3.06 19.50 -6.78
N GLN A 224 3.28 18.91 -7.93
CA GLN A 224 3.86 19.61 -9.08
C GLN A 224 2.98 20.80 -9.48
N SER A 225 3.58 21.99 -9.54
CA SER A 225 2.87 23.25 -9.83
C SER A 225 3.10 23.79 -11.25
N PHE A 226 4.06 23.24 -12.01
CA PHE A 226 4.29 23.62 -13.41
C PHE A 226 4.89 22.47 -14.21
N GLY A 227 4.84 22.57 -15.55
CA GLY A 227 5.35 21.58 -16.48
C GLY A 227 4.31 20.52 -16.86
N GLU A 228 4.74 19.51 -17.61
CA GLU A 228 3.89 18.40 -18.03
C GLU A 228 3.44 17.58 -16.81
N GLY A 229 2.14 17.37 -16.69
CA GLY A 229 1.52 16.67 -15.55
C GLY A 229 1.26 17.55 -14.33
N ALA A 230 1.46 18.88 -14.42
CA ALA A 230 1.08 19.79 -13.34
C ALA A 230 -0.42 19.70 -13.04
N VAL A 231 -0.75 19.73 -11.76
CA VAL A 231 -2.14 19.86 -11.30
C VAL A 231 -2.62 21.30 -11.53
N SER A 232 -3.92 21.53 -11.29
CA SER A 232 -4.46 22.89 -11.28
C SER A 232 -3.61 23.78 -10.36
N LYS A 233 -3.43 25.04 -10.75
CA LYS A 233 -2.73 26.05 -9.93
C LYS A 233 -3.42 26.30 -8.59
N ASP A 234 -4.70 25.96 -8.51
CA ASP A 234 -5.53 26.15 -7.31
C ASP A 234 -5.51 24.93 -6.37
N MET A 235 -4.82 23.86 -6.75
CA MET A 235 -4.70 22.67 -5.91
C MET A 235 -3.56 22.84 -4.89
N ASP A 236 -3.93 22.93 -3.62
CA ASP A 236 -3.00 22.94 -2.50
C ASP A 236 -2.32 21.58 -2.27
N ASP A 237 -1.21 21.61 -1.52
CA ASP A 237 -0.48 20.42 -1.12
C ASP A 237 -1.35 19.49 -0.24
N ALA A 238 -1.19 18.19 -0.44
CA ALA A 238 -1.91 17.22 0.36
C ALA A 238 -1.34 17.09 1.77
N LEU A 239 -2.24 16.84 2.72
CA LEU A 239 -1.90 16.44 4.08
C LEU A 239 -2.70 15.19 4.44
N THR A 240 -2.04 14.17 5.02
CA THR A 240 -2.72 13.05 5.65
C THR A 240 -2.25 12.85 7.08
N VAL A 241 -3.19 12.51 7.97
CA VAL A 241 -2.92 12.13 9.35
C VAL A 241 -3.57 10.77 9.59
N THR A 242 -2.75 9.76 9.83
CA THR A 242 -3.21 8.38 10.04
C THR A 242 -2.85 7.91 11.44
N ILE A 243 -3.81 7.32 12.13
CA ILE A 243 -3.60 6.66 13.44
C ILE A 243 -4.24 5.28 13.37
N GLY A 244 -3.58 4.28 13.95
CA GLY A 244 -4.16 2.95 14.05
C GLY A 244 -3.31 2.00 14.86
N GLY A 245 -3.72 0.73 14.87
CA GLY A 245 -3.03 -0.30 15.61
C GLY A 245 -3.90 -1.49 15.95
N ASN A 246 -3.45 -2.25 16.93
CA ASN A 246 -4.19 -3.40 17.45
C ASN A 246 -3.85 -3.65 18.93
N TYR A 247 -4.78 -4.34 19.58
CA TYR A 247 -4.55 -4.92 20.90
C TYR A 247 -4.82 -6.42 20.88
N ASP A 248 -3.86 -7.19 21.38
CA ASP A 248 -3.94 -8.65 21.50
C ASP A 248 -4.42 -9.06 22.88
N PHE A 249 -5.67 -9.51 22.96
CA PHE A 249 -6.30 -10.06 24.18
C PHE A 249 -5.96 -11.54 24.38
N GLN A 250 -5.11 -12.14 23.51
CA GLN A 250 -4.80 -13.57 23.41
C GLN A 250 -5.95 -14.42 22.86
N VAL A 251 -7.18 -14.21 23.30
CA VAL A 251 -8.39 -14.88 22.78
C VAL A 251 -8.90 -14.24 21.49
N ALA A 252 -8.58 -12.98 21.27
CA ALA A 252 -8.91 -12.21 20.07
C ALA A 252 -7.93 -11.04 19.93
N LYS A 253 -7.67 -10.63 18.71
CA LYS A 253 -6.95 -9.40 18.42
C LYS A 253 -7.90 -8.41 17.78
N VAL A 254 -8.04 -7.24 18.38
CA VAL A 254 -8.86 -6.14 17.87
C VAL A 254 -7.97 -5.14 17.17
N TYR A 255 -8.40 -4.69 15.99
CA TYR A 255 -7.68 -3.76 15.13
C TYR A 255 -8.51 -2.50 14.91
N PHE A 256 -7.83 -1.38 14.79
CA PHE A 256 -8.47 -0.12 14.43
C PHE A 256 -7.53 0.72 13.56
N GLY A 257 -8.11 1.58 12.77
CA GLY A 257 -7.39 2.54 11.95
C GLY A 257 -8.29 3.70 11.55
N GLY A 258 -7.71 4.88 11.39
CA GLY A 258 -8.40 6.04 10.87
C GLY A 258 -7.41 6.96 10.20
N GLN A 259 -7.88 7.65 9.15
CA GLN A 259 -7.12 8.67 8.44
C GLN A 259 -8.01 9.88 8.22
N TYR A 260 -7.45 11.05 8.50
CA TYR A 260 -7.94 12.33 8.02
C TYR A 260 -7.05 12.77 6.86
N PHE A 261 -7.65 13.36 5.82
CA PHE A 261 -6.91 13.83 4.64
C PHE A 261 -7.48 15.13 4.09
N LYS A 262 -6.58 15.94 3.54
CA LYS A 262 -6.88 17.19 2.82
C LYS A 262 -6.18 17.19 1.47
N ASN A 263 -6.82 17.83 0.49
CA ASN A 263 -6.29 18.05 -0.85
C ASN A 263 -5.75 16.75 -1.50
N ALA A 264 -6.41 15.61 -1.25
CA ALA A 264 -5.96 14.33 -1.75
C ALA A 264 -6.28 14.17 -3.23
N LYS A 265 -5.29 13.77 -4.05
CA LYS A 265 -5.50 13.44 -5.47
C LYS A 265 -6.32 12.16 -5.68
N LYS A 266 -6.23 11.22 -4.75
CA LYS A 266 -6.91 9.91 -4.84
C LYS A 266 -7.51 9.55 -3.51
N VAL A 267 -8.73 9.07 -3.52
CA VAL A 267 -9.50 8.70 -2.33
C VAL A 267 -10.01 7.27 -2.48
N GLY A 268 -9.71 6.44 -1.49
CA GLY A 268 -10.04 5.02 -1.49
C GLY A 268 -9.29 4.21 -2.55
N ALA A 269 -9.19 2.90 -2.38
CA ALA A 269 -8.70 2.02 -3.41
C ALA A 269 -9.79 1.75 -4.45
N ASN A 270 -9.39 1.67 -5.71
CA ASN A 270 -10.28 1.27 -6.79
C ASN A 270 -10.66 -0.21 -6.64
N TYR A 271 -11.95 -0.53 -6.75
CA TYR A 271 -12.42 -1.89 -6.91
C TYR A 271 -12.81 -2.15 -8.36
N ALA A 272 -11.82 -2.66 -9.10
CA ALA A 272 -11.96 -3.21 -10.45
C ALA A 272 -12.52 -2.31 -11.55
N GLY A 273 -11.76 -1.29 -11.93
CA GLY A 273 -11.87 -0.76 -13.29
C GLY A 273 -13.15 -0.03 -13.68
N VAL A 274 -14.04 0.21 -12.74
CA VAL A 274 -15.24 1.00 -13.00
C VAL A 274 -14.84 2.47 -12.98
N GLY A 275 -14.74 3.09 -14.12
CA GLY A 275 -14.42 4.45 -14.48
C GLY A 275 -13.99 5.45 -13.41
N LYS A 276 -13.52 6.60 -13.77
CA LYS A 276 -12.90 7.61 -12.89
C LYS A 276 -13.72 8.06 -11.67
N PHE A 277 -14.98 7.67 -11.55
CA PHE A 277 -15.90 8.06 -10.48
C PHE A 277 -16.45 6.87 -9.69
N VAL A 278 -16.07 5.66 -10.05
CA VAL A 278 -16.58 4.44 -9.46
C VAL A 278 -15.41 3.59 -9.06
N GLY A 279 -15.20 3.43 -7.76
CA GLY A 279 -14.19 2.52 -7.25
C GLY A 279 -12.78 3.09 -7.08
N GLY A 280 -12.63 4.35 -6.97
CA GLY A 280 -11.40 5.09 -6.73
C GLY A 280 -11.56 6.49 -7.27
N TYR A 281 -11.85 7.40 -6.38
CA TYR A 281 -12.11 8.78 -6.72
C TYR A 281 -10.80 9.47 -7.12
N ASP A 282 -10.67 9.82 -8.41
CA ASP A 282 -9.60 10.69 -8.89
C ASP A 282 -10.03 12.15 -8.71
N ALA A 283 -9.62 12.74 -7.62
CA ALA A 283 -9.98 14.09 -7.23
C ALA A 283 -9.18 15.19 -7.95
N THR A 284 -8.29 14.82 -8.87
CA THR A 284 -7.43 15.80 -9.59
C THR A 284 -8.26 16.83 -10.36
N ALA A 285 -9.38 16.41 -10.96
CA ALA A 285 -10.28 17.28 -11.70
C ALA A 285 -11.08 18.25 -10.81
N TYR A 286 -11.05 18.06 -9.47
CA TYR A 286 -11.80 18.80 -8.46
C TYR A 286 -10.89 19.52 -7.48
N ASN A 287 -9.65 19.78 -7.87
CA ASN A 287 -8.61 20.37 -7.02
C ASN A 287 -8.33 19.61 -5.71
N GLY A 288 -8.63 18.31 -5.69
CA GLY A 288 -8.43 17.45 -4.56
C GLY A 288 -9.73 17.06 -3.84
N ALA A 289 -9.59 16.25 -2.83
CA ALA A 289 -10.67 15.89 -1.91
C ALA A 289 -10.21 15.96 -0.46
N ASP A 290 -11.10 16.40 0.39
CA ASP A 290 -10.97 16.42 1.85
C ASP A 290 -11.89 15.35 2.45
N GLY A 291 -11.50 14.79 3.59
CA GLY A 291 -12.34 13.78 4.22
C GLY A 291 -11.64 12.98 5.30
N PHE A 292 -12.31 11.91 5.67
CA PHE A 292 -11.77 10.95 6.63
C PHE A 292 -12.24 9.52 6.33
N GLY A 293 -11.49 8.55 6.85
CA GLY A 293 -11.89 7.15 6.85
C GLY A 293 -11.58 6.46 8.16
N LEU A 294 -12.39 5.47 8.48
CA LEU A 294 -12.31 4.70 9.72
C LEU A 294 -12.40 3.20 9.40
N GLY A 295 -11.71 2.39 10.18
CA GLY A 295 -11.75 0.95 10.08
C GLY A 295 -11.65 0.26 11.42
N LEU A 296 -12.40 -0.82 11.57
CA LEU A 296 -12.40 -1.68 12.76
C LEU A 296 -12.34 -3.14 12.32
N GLY A 297 -11.48 -3.92 12.96
CA GLY A 297 -11.34 -5.34 12.67
C GLY A 297 -11.14 -6.20 13.88
N VAL A 298 -11.37 -7.49 13.70
CA VAL A 298 -11.10 -8.50 14.71
C VAL A 298 -10.53 -9.76 14.05
N GLY A 299 -9.55 -10.38 14.71
CA GLY A 299 -9.04 -11.70 14.38
C GLY A 299 -9.16 -12.61 15.58
N VAL A 300 -9.71 -13.81 15.37
CA VAL A 300 -9.95 -14.80 16.44
C VAL A 300 -9.31 -16.13 16.04
N PRO A 301 -8.45 -16.72 16.89
CA PRO A 301 -7.98 -18.09 16.68
C PRO A 301 -9.16 -19.05 16.59
N ALA A 302 -9.26 -19.81 15.50
CA ALA A 302 -10.34 -20.77 15.28
C ALA A 302 -9.86 -21.91 14.38
N PHE A 303 -10.22 -23.14 14.68
CA PHE A 303 -9.97 -24.34 13.85
C PHE A 303 -8.50 -24.48 13.39
N GLY A 304 -7.54 -24.11 14.25
CA GLY A 304 -6.11 -24.16 13.94
C GLY A 304 -5.58 -23.02 13.06
N GLY A 305 -6.44 -22.10 12.66
CA GLY A 305 -6.11 -20.89 11.90
C GLY A 305 -6.65 -19.62 12.57
N THR A 306 -6.93 -18.59 11.80
CA THR A 306 -7.50 -17.32 12.26
C THR A 306 -8.71 -16.95 11.42
N ALA A 307 -9.86 -16.85 12.06
CA ALA A 307 -11.05 -16.20 11.48
C ALA A 307 -10.96 -14.69 11.72
N ALA A 308 -11.39 -13.92 10.74
CA ALA A 308 -11.26 -12.46 10.79
C ALA A 308 -12.48 -11.76 10.20
N ALA A 309 -12.75 -10.55 10.71
CA ALA A 309 -13.73 -9.65 10.16
C ALA A 309 -13.22 -8.20 10.17
N TYR A 310 -13.69 -7.37 9.23
CA TYR A 310 -13.35 -5.97 9.12
C TYR A 310 -14.55 -5.16 8.62
N LEU A 311 -14.72 -3.96 9.17
CA LEU A 311 -15.65 -2.96 8.73
C LEU A 311 -14.91 -1.64 8.48
N GLY A 312 -15.27 -0.94 7.42
CA GLY A 312 -14.69 0.36 7.09
C GLY A 312 -15.74 1.35 6.59
N TYR A 313 -15.49 2.61 6.87
CA TYR A 313 -16.29 3.74 6.43
C TYR A 313 -15.37 4.88 5.97
N MET A 314 -15.76 5.59 4.91
CA MET A 314 -15.09 6.78 4.42
C MET A 314 -16.15 7.81 4.02
N ASP A 315 -15.84 9.08 4.28
CA ASP A 315 -16.58 10.26 3.83
C ASP A 315 -15.57 11.25 3.24
N ALA A 316 -15.79 11.66 2.00
CA ALA A 316 -14.90 12.54 1.27
C ALA A 316 -15.68 13.46 0.34
N ASP A 317 -15.32 14.75 0.37
CA ASP A 317 -15.90 15.78 -0.47
C ASP A 317 -14.83 16.40 -1.37
N SER A 318 -15.22 16.83 -2.58
CA SER A 318 -14.34 17.62 -3.44
C SER A 318 -13.99 18.97 -2.80
N VAL A 319 -12.74 19.41 -3.00
CA VAL A 319 -12.28 20.71 -2.48
C VAL A 319 -12.94 21.86 -3.25
N ASP A 320 -13.06 21.71 -4.56
CA ASP A 320 -13.60 22.73 -5.43
C ASP A 320 -15.10 22.56 -5.65
N ASN A 321 -15.85 23.57 -5.26
CA ASN A 321 -17.30 23.70 -5.40
C ASN A 321 -17.62 24.80 -6.42
N ASP A 322 -16.85 24.91 -7.50
CA ASP A 322 -16.92 26.03 -8.40
C ASP A 322 -18.23 26.12 -9.21
N ALA A 323 -18.38 27.26 -9.90
CA ALA A 323 -19.52 27.54 -10.78
C ALA A 323 -19.64 26.59 -11.98
N ALA A 324 -18.62 25.80 -12.30
CA ALA A 324 -18.63 24.79 -13.34
C ALA A 324 -19.34 23.48 -12.94
N GLY A 325 -19.73 23.38 -11.66
CA GLY A 325 -20.53 22.25 -11.17
C GLY A 325 -19.73 21.01 -10.83
N ASN A 326 -18.45 21.19 -10.54
CA ASN A 326 -17.55 20.10 -10.14
C ASN A 326 -17.63 19.78 -8.63
N ASP A 327 -18.82 19.72 -8.09
CA ASP A 327 -19.05 19.35 -6.70
C ASP A 327 -19.40 17.86 -6.64
N ALA A 328 -18.66 17.10 -5.86
CA ALA A 328 -18.88 15.67 -5.69
C ALA A 328 -18.55 15.23 -4.26
N SER A 329 -19.34 14.31 -3.74
CA SER A 329 -19.08 13.62 -2.48
C SER A 329 -19.06 12.11 -2.66
N VAL A 330 -18.28 11.41 -1.85
CA VAL A 330 -18.18 9.95 -1.85
C VAL A 330 -18.26 9.43 -0.43
N LYS A 331 -19.25 8.58 -0.16
CA LYS A 331 -19.33 7.79 1.07
C LYS A 331 -19.11 6.33 0.73
N ARG A 332 -18.11 5.71 1.35
CA ARG A 332 -17.80 4.30 1.15
C ARG A 332 -18.07 3.48 2.38
N TYR A 333 -18.65 2.32 2.16
CA TYR A 333 -18.84 1.27 3.17
C TYR A 333 -18.13 0.01 2.70
N THR A 334 -17.38 -0.64 3.57
CA THR A 334 -16.77 -1.95 3.28
C THR A 334 -16.95 -2.89 4.45
N ALA A 335 -17.25 -4.14 4.14
CA ALA A 335 -17.35 -5.23 5.10
C ALA A 335 -16.64 -6.46 4.55
N THR A 336 -15.88 -7.14 5.39
CA THR A 336 -15.11 -8.31 4.98
C THR A 336 -15.09 -9.35 6.09
N VAL A 337 -15.20 -10.62 5.71
CA VAL A 337 -14.91 -11.78 6.56
C VAL A 337 -13.89 -12.65 5.85
N GLY A 338 -13.09 -13.38 6.61
CA GLY A 338 -12.09 -14.26 6.02
C GLY A 338 -11.49 -15.24 7.03
N TYR A 339 -10.69 -16.14 6.50
CA TYR A 339 -10.00 -17.14 7.28
C TYR A 339 -8.62 -17.40 6.69
N SER A 340 -7.63 -17.60 7.54
CA SER A 340 -6.29 -17.98 7.15
C SER A 340 -5.81 -19.17 7.95
N TYR A 341 -5.14 -20.12 7.27
CA TYR A 341 -4.58 -21.32 7.87
C TYR A 341 -3.13 -21.52 7.41
N SER A 342 -2.24 -21.77 8.36
CA SER A 342 -0.82 -22.02 8.08
C SER A 342 -0.52 -23.51 8.14
N PHE A 343 -0.20 -24.14 7.00
CA PHE A 343 0.27 -25.52 6.95
C PHE A 343 1.70 -25.67 7.48
N SER A 344 2.50 -24.61 7.30
CA SER A 344 3.87 -24.54 7.78
C SER A 344 4.29 -23.07 7.96
N LYS A 345 5.55 -22.83 8.41
CA LYS A 345 6.13 -21.49 8.47
C LYS A 345 6.22 -20.80 7.10
N ARG A 346 6.19 -21.57 6.00
CA ARG A 346 6.36 -21.07 4.63
C ARG A 346 5.10 -21.16 3.78
N THR A 347 4.12 -22.01 4.15
CA THR A 347 2.95 -22.28 3.33
C THR A 347 1.68 -21.99 4.11
N SER A 348 0.82 -21.15 3.56
CA SER A 348 -0.48 -20.81 4.13
C SER A 348 -1.56 -20.75 3.06
N MET A 349 -2.79 -21.00 3.45
CA MET A 349 -4.00 -20.80 2.65
C MET A 349 -4.82 -19.68 3.28
N TYR A 350 -5.55 -18.96 2.44
CA TYR A 350 -6.47 -17.91 2.87
C TYR A 350 -7.74 -17.91 2.03
N THR A 351 -8.81 -17.44 2.63
CA THR A 351 -10.06 -17.15 1.93
C THR A 351 -10.69 -15.89 2.50
N SER A 352 -11.41 -15.14 1.68
CA SER A 352 -12.17 -13.98 2.13
C SER A 352 -13.40 -13.74 1.24
N LEU A 353 -14.41 -13.12 1.85
CA LEU A 353 -15.56 -12.55 1.18
C LEU A 353 -15.63 -11.08 1.59
N GLY A 354 -15.47 -10.19 0.61
CA GLY A 354 -15.51 -8.75 0.77
C GLY A 354 -16.71 -8.14 0.05
N TYR A 355 -17.28 -7.10 0.62
CA TYR A 355 -18.29 -6.25 0.04
C TYR A 355 -17.87 -4.79 0.19
N THR A 356 -17.93 -4.04 -0.89
CA THR A 356 -17.68 -2.60 -0.88
C THR A 356 -18.80 -1.91 -1.66
N LYS A 357 -19.33 -0.82 -1.11
CA LYS A 357 -20.35 0.01 -1.74
C LYS A 357 -19.98 1.47 -1.57
N ASP A 358 -20.09 2.25 -2.65
CA ASP A 358 -20.00 3.70 -2.64
C ASP A 358 -21.38 4.33 -2.82
N LYS A 359 -21.53 5.53 -2.26
CA LYS A 359 -22.54 6.51 -2.65
C LYS A 359 -21.80 7.71 -3.19
N VAL A 360 -22.01 8.01 -4.47
CA VAL A 360 -21.36 9.12 -5.16
C VAL A 360 -22.42 10.12 -5.57
N GLU A 361 -22.45 11.26 -4.91
CA GLU A 361 -23.33 12.37 -5.23
C GLU A 361 -22.58 13.39 -6.07
N ARG A 362 -23.19 13.90 -7.15
CA ARG A 362 -22.56 14.80 -8.12
C ARG A 362 -23.52 15.88 -8.57
N LYS A 363 -23.11 17.13 -8.45
CA LYS A 363 -23.99 18.29 -8.70
C LYS A 363 -24.57 18.35 -10.12
N THR A 364 -23.82 17.94 -11.14
CA THR A 364 -24.21 18.07 -12.56
C THR A 364 -24.42 16.74 -13.27
N LEU A 365 -24.12 15.62 -12.61
CA LEU A 365 -24.26 14.28 -13.15
C LEU A 365 -25.21 13.47 -12.29
N GLN A 366 -25.71 12.37 -12.84
CA GLN A 366 -26.53 11.44 -12.08
C GLN A 366 -25.72 10.84 -10.93
N ASP A 367 -26.32 10.79 -9.73
CA ASP A 367 -25.76 10.05 -8.59
C ASP A 367 -25.69 8.56 -8.93
N VAL A 368 -24.67 7.89 -8.37
CA VAL A 368 -24.47 6.44 -8.56
C VAL A 368 -24.09 5.78 -7.24
N GLU A 369 -24.51 4.54 -7.07
CA GLU A 369 -24.23 3.73 -5.88
C GLU A 369 -23.52 2.40 -6.27
N PRO A 370 -22.31 2.46 -6.85
CA PRO A 370 -21.61 1.27 -7.28
C PRO A 370 -21.29 0.33 -6.12
N SER A 371 -21.27 -0.96 -6.40
CA SER A 371 -20.93 -1.97 -5.42
C SER A 371 -20.12 -3.12 -6.01
N SER A 372 -19.36 -3.79 -5.17
CA SER A 372 -18.61 -4.99 -5.53
C SER A 372 -18.65 -6.03 -4.42
N VAL A 373 -18.87 -7.28 -4.81
CA VAL A 373 -18.64 -8.47 -3.98
C VAL A 373 -17.43 -9.19 -4.52
N GLU A 374 -16.46 -9.51 -3.67
CA GLU A 374 -15.27 -10.26 -4.05
C GLU A 374 -15.09 -11.48 -3.15
N PHE A 375 -14.90 -12.66 -3.77
CA PHE A 375 -14.49 -13.87 -3.08
C PHE A 375 -13.06 -14.23 -3.51
N LEU A 376 -12.21 -14.52 -2.52
CA LEU A 376 -10.85 -14.98 -2.70
C LEU A 376 -10.64 -16.34 -2.04
N LEU A 377 -9.97 -17.25 -2.74
CA LEU A 377 -9.40 -18.48 -2.19
C LEU A 377 -7.97 -18.64 -2.72
N GLY A 378 -6.99 -18.55 -1.86
CA GLY A 378 -5.59 -18.50 -2.29
C GLY A 378 -4.62 -19.24 -1.40
N MET A 379 -3.41 -19.41 -1.92
CA MET A 379 -2.28 -20.04 -1.25
C MET A 379 -1.02 -19.20 -1.43
N ILE A 380 -0.25 -19.07 -0.36
CA ILE A 380 1.05 -18.41 -0.34
C ILE A 380 2.13 -19.43 -0.01
N HIS A 381 3.19 -19.45 -0.80
CA HIS A 381 4.42 -20.18 -0.47
C HIS A 381 5.62 -19.23 -0.44
N LYS A 382 6.40 -19.25 0.66
CA LYS A 382 7.61 -18.46 0.86
C LYS A 382 8.85 -19.33 0.68
N PHE A 383 9.90 -18.79 0.08
CA PHE A 383 11.19 -19.47 -0.10
C PHE A 383 12.37 -18.58 0.29
#